data_4a23febfd7752b2afff506854229b88c
#
_entry.id   4a23febfd7752b2afff506854229b88c
#
_cell.length_a   1.000
_cell.length_b   1.000
_cell.length_c   1.000
_cell.angle_alpha   90.00
_cell.angle_beta   90.00
_cell.angle_gamma   90.00
#
_symmetry.space_group_name_H-M   'P 1'
#
loop_
_entity.id
_entity.type
_entity.pdbx_description
1 polymer ?
#
loop_
_entity_poly.entity_id
_entity_poly.type
_entity_poly.pdbx_seq_one_letter_code
_entity_poly.pdbx_strand_id
1 'polypeptide(L)'
;EMSASLVGSEMCIRDRMKLREKYDFPVIMLSAKSEEVDKVMGLNIGADDYVTKPFTPMELMARVNSQLRRYRKFMERLAPRENIHVIGGLEINEDTVEVSVDGEPVRLTPIEYKILLLLAKNPGRVFSSEEIYERVWQEKAINTDTIMVHVRNIREKIELDPKNPKYLKVVWGVGYKIEKQG
;
A
#
# COMPACT_ATOMS: atom_id res chain seq x y z
N GLU A 1 -25.58 9.55 14.06
CA GLU A 1 -26.12 9.64 15.44
C GLU A 1 -25.48 8.57 16.29
N MET A 2 -24.59 9.01 17.20
CA MET A 2 -24.00 8.11 18.18
C MET A 2 -24.94 8.02 19.36
N SER A 3 -25.65 6.91 19.49
CA SER A 3 -26.47 6.61 20.66
C SER A 3 -25.59 5.99 21.75
N ALA A 4 -25.28 6.75 22.79
CA ALA A 4 -24.63 6.23 23.99
C ALA A 4 -25.70 5.63 24.90
N SER A 5 -25.90 4.32 24.88
CA SER A 5 -26.74 3.58 25.80
C SER A 5 -25.91 3.04 26.97
N LEU A 6 -26.14 3.57 28.16
CA LEU A 6 -25.61 3.10 29.43
C LEU A 6 -26.54 2.01 30.00
N VAL A 7 -26.29 0.76 29.70
CA VAL A 7 -27.01 -0.38 30.35
C VAL A 7 -26.01 -1.51 30.60
N GLY A 8 -26.10 -2.12 31.78
CA GLY A 8 -25.41 -3.22 32.43
C GLY A 8 -24.37 -4.06 31.64
N SER A 9 -23.36 -4.54 32.36
CA SER A 9 -22.14 -5.18 31.83
C SER A 9 -22.34 -6.31 30.80
N GLU A 10 -23.42 -7.09 30.88
CA GLU A 10 -23.70 -8.19 29.96
C GLU A 10 -24.23 -7.73 28.59
N MET A 11 -24.98 -6.66 28.56
CA MET A 11 -25.48 -6.05 27.30
C MET A 11 -24.34 -5.42 26.47
N CYS A 12 -23.40 -4.77 27.15
CA CYS A 12 -22.20 -4.22 26.49
C CYS A 12 -21.32 -5.31 25.83
N ILE A 13 -21.23 -6.49 26.44
CA ILE A 13 -20.46 -7.62 25.91
C ILE A 13 -21.11 -8.17 24.63
N ARG A 14 -22.41 -8.39 24.64
CA ARG A 14 -23.15 -8.91 23.49
C ARG A 14 -23.19 -7.95 22.31
N ASP A 15 -23.42 -6.67 22.59
CA ASP A 15 -23.44 -5.63 21.54
C ASP A 15 -22.09 -5.47 20.88
N ARG A 16 -21.01 -5.64 21.64
CA ARG A 16 -19.67 -5.57 21.11
C ARG A 16 -19.30 -6.77 20.23
N MET A 17 -19.70 -7.99 20.59
CA MET A 17 -19.51 -9.15 19.71
C MET A 17 -20.16 -8.91 18.34
N LYS A 18 -21.39 -8.36 18.32
CA LYS A 18 -22.09 -7.99 17.09
C LYS A 18 -21.37 -6.88 16.29
N LEU A 19 -20.73 -5.92 16.97
CA LEU A 19 -19.96 -4.87 16.31
C LEU A 19 -18.70 -5.45 15.67
N ARG A 20 -18.03 -6.39 16.35
CA ARG A 20 -16.82 -7.06 15.83
C ARG A 20 -17.10 -8.00 14.65
N GLU A 21 -18.30 -8.53 14.52
CA GLU A 21 -18.70 -9.30 13.34
C GLU A 21 -18.79 -8.44 12.06
N LYS A 22 -18.98 -7.12 12.22
CA LYS A 22 -19.19 -6.21 11.10
C LYS A 22 -18.09 -5.20 10.88
N TYR A 23 -17.31 -4.86 11.92
CA TYR A 23 -16.41 -3.71 11.90
C TYR A 23 -15.11 -3.97 12.66
N ASP A 24 -13.99 -3.55 12.09
CA ASP A 24 -12.64 -3.66 12.66
C ASP A 24 -12.12 -2.35 13.29
N PHE A 25 -13.00 -1.38 13.55
CA PHE A 25 -12.57 -0.12 14.18
C PHE A 25 -12.19 -0.31 15.67
N PRO A 26 -11.32 0.52 16.23
CA PRO A 26 -10.90 0.42 17.63
C PRO A 26 -12.06 0.71 18.60
N VAL A 27 -12.16 -0.08 19.66
CA VAL A 27 -13.20 0.00 20.68
C VAL A 27 -12.57 0.25 22.05
N ILE A 28 -12.99 1.35 22.73
CA ILE A 28 -12.60 1.65 24.10
C ILE A 28 -13.80 1.40 25.02
N MET A 29 -13.63 0.55 26.02
CA MET A 29 -14.65 0.31 27.03
C MET A 29 -14.55 1.30 28.17
N LEU A 30 -15.70 1.90 28.55
CA LEU A 30 -15.83 2.79 29.71
C LEU A 30 -16.67 2.09 30.78
N SER A 31 -16.07 1.73 31.92
CA SER A 31 -16.79 0.97 32.97
C SER A 31 -16.56 1.56 34.37
N ALA A 32 -17.57 1.37 35.24
CA ALA A 32 -17.43 1.66 36.66
C ALA A 32 -16.71 0.53 37.44
N LYS A 33 -16.55 -0.64 36.80
CA LYS A 33 -15.85 -1.77 37.40
C LYS A 33 -14.34 -1.58 37.33
N SER A 34 -13.71 -1.59 38.50
CA SER A 34 -12.29 -1.31 38.65
C SER A 34 -11.45 -2.57 38.93
N GLU A 35 -12.07 -3.73 39.11
CA GLU A 35 -11.39 -4.97 39.43
C GLU A 35 -10.55 -5.43 38.23
N GLU A 36 -9.39 -5.99 38.53
CA GLU A 36 -8.43 -6.45 37.52
C GLU A 36 -9.02 -7.54 36.61
N VAL A 37 -9.84 -8.41 37.19
CA VAL A 37 -10.57 -9.49 36.49
C VAL A 37 -11.52 -8.91 35.44
N ASP A 38 -12.26 -7.84 35.74
CA ASP A 38 -13.18 -7.19 34.80
C ASP A 38 -12.44 -6.52 33.66
N LYS A 39 -11.26 -5.94 33.91
CA LYS A 39 -10.39 -5.36 32.88
C LYS A 39 -9.85 -6.43 31.93
N VAL A 40 -9.35 -7.53 32.48
CA VAL A 40 -8.83 -8.67 31.70
C VAL A 40 -9.96 -9.30 30.87
N MET A 41 -11.16 -9.49 31.43
CA MET A 41 -12.30 -9.94 30.66
C MET A 41 -12.69 -8.97 29.56
N GLY A 42 -12.72 -7.67 29.83
CA GLY A 42 -13.01 -6.63 28.84
C GLY A 42 -12.06 -6.66 27.64
N LEU A 43 -10.77 -6.82 27.88
CA LEU A 43 -9.73 -6.93 26.84
C LEU A 43 -9.81 -8.28 26.11
N ASN A 44 -9.97 -9.40 26.80
CA ASN A 44 -10.09 -10.73 26.19
C ASN A 44 -11.29 -10.87 25.25
N ILE A 45 -12.37 -10.16 25.55
CA ILE A 45 -13.53 -10.13 24.67
C ILE A 45 -13.26 -9.21 23.44
N GLY A 46 -12.07 -8.60 23.24
CA GLY A 46 -11.59 -7.82 22.07
C GLY A 46 -11.78 -6.30 22.17
N ALA A 47 -11.83 -5.67 23.38
CA ALA A 47 -11.64 -4.23 23.52
C ALA A 47 -10.17 -3.89 23.25
N ASP A 48 -9.93 -2.79 22.56
CA ASP A 48 -8.58 -2.32 22.28
C ASP A 48 -8.02 -1.49 23.45
N ASP A 49 -8.92 -0.98 24.32
CA ASP A 49 -8.55 -0.29 25.56
C ASP A 49 -9.72 -0.32 26.57
N TYR A 50 -9.41 -0.05 27.84
CA TYR A 50 -10.36 -0.06 28.94
C TYR A 50 -10.10 1.14 29.86
N VAL A 51 -11.16 1.91 30.17
CA VAL A 51 -11.09 3.09 31.04
C VAL A 51 -12.09 2.95 32.17
N THR A 52 -11.60 3.08 33.41
CA THR A 52 -12.45 3.01 34.61
C THR A 52 -13.00 4.38 34.97
N LYS A 53 -14.27 4.42 35.39
CA LYS A 53 -14.88 5.62 35.95
C LYS A 53 -14.51 5.78 37.44
N PRO A 54 -14.23 7.00 37.93
CA PRO A 54 -14.23 8.28 37.21
C PRO A 54 -12.95 8.45 36.37
N PHE A 55 -13.07 9.05 35.18
CA PHE A 55 -11.96 9.40 34.30
C PHE A 55 -12.00 10.89 33.96
N THR A 56 -10.84 11.45 33.65
CA THR A 56 -10.77 12.83 33.18
C THR A 56 -11.00 12.90 31.65
N PRO A 57 -11.60 13.97 31.13
CA PRO A 57 -11.72 14.17 29.68
C PRO A 57 -10.35 14.09 28.97
N MET A 58 -9.29 14.59 29.59
CA MET A 58 -7.94 14.53 29.04
C MET A 58 -7.43 13.10 28.91
N GLU A 59 -7.66 12.25 29.90
CA GLU A 59 -7.29 10.84 29.84
C GLU A 59 -8.02 10.13 28.70
N LEU A 60 -9.34 10.30 28.60
CA LEU A 60 -10.12 9.70 27.53
C LEU A 60 -9.63 10.14 26.16
N MET A 61 -9.42 11.45 25.97
CA MET A 61 -8.92 11.99 24.68
C MET A 61 -7.53 11.46 24.33
N ALA A 62 -6.62 11.32 25.30
CA ALA A 62 -5.29 10.75 25.07
C ALA A 62 -5.38 9.31 24.58
N ARG A 63 -6.27 8.48 25.16
CA ARG A 63 -6.50 7.09 24.76
C ARG A 63 -7.15 7.00 23.37
N VAL A 64 -8.18 7.81 23.10
CA VAL A 64 -8.83 7.90 21.79
C VAL A 64 -7.80 8.23 20.71
N ASN A 65 -7.00 9.29 20.92
CA ASN A 65 -5.96 9.69 19.96
C ASN A 65 -4.90 8.59 19.75
N SER A 66 -4.53 7.85 20.82
CA SER A 66 -3.60 6.73 20.71
C SER A 66 -4.17 5.59 19.86
N GLN A 67 -5.43 5.21 20.08
CA GLN A 67 -6.09 4.16 19.30
C GLN A 67 -6.29 4.59 17.84
N LEU A 68 -6.74 5.81 17.59
CA LEU A 68 -6.89 6.33 16.23
C LEU A 68 -5.56 6.38 15.47
N ARG A 69 -4.46 6.74 16.13
CA ARG A 69 -3.12 6.72 15.51
C ARG A 69 -2.70 5.31 15.12
N ARG A 70 -2.96 4.29 15.97
CA ARG A 70 -2.67 2.88 15.66
C ARG A 70 -3.54 2.38 14.51
N TYR A 71 -4.83 2.70 14.53
CA TYR A 71 -5.77 2.30 13.50
C TYR A 71 -5.43 2.92 12.14
N ARG A 72 -5.09 4.21 12.09
CA ARG A 72 -4.64 4.87 10.85
C ARG A 72 -3.40 4.19 10.27
N LYS A 73 -2.38 3.93 11.08
CA LYS A 73 -1.18 3.20 10.64
C LYS A 73 -1.48 1.79 10.14
N PHE A 74 -2.45 1.12 10.73
CA PHE A 74 -2.89 -0.19 10.29
C PHE A 74 -3.65 -0.09 8.95
N MET A 75 -4.56 0.87 8.81
CA MET A 75 -5.29 1.12 7.56
C MET A 75 -4.37 1.59 6.43
N GLU A 76 -3.36 2.41 6.72
CA GLU A 76 -2.33 2.80 5.75
C GLU A 76 -1.52 1.59 5.22
N ARG A 77 -1.33 0.57 6.05
CA ARG A 77 -0.68 -0.70 5.62
C ARG A 77 -1.60 -1.60 4.79
N LEU A 78 -2.91 -1.49 4.99
CA LEU A 78 -3.93 -2.25 4.25
C LEU A 78 -4.45 -1.50 3.03
N ALA A 79 -4.29 -0.17 2.98
CA ALA A 79 -4.63 0.61 1.80
C ALA A 79 -3.84 0.06 0.60
N PRO A 80 -4.47 -0.12 -0.57
CA PRO A 80 -3.75 -0.37 -1.80
C PRO A 80 -2.67 0.71 -1.89
N ARG A 81 -1.42 0.31 -1.96
CA ARG A 81 -0.30 1.25 -2.08
C ARG A 81 -0.38 1.79 -3.51
N GLU A 82 -1.05 2.93 -3.68
CA GLU A 82 -1.27 3.57 -5.00
C GLU A 82 0.04 3.82 -5.76
N ASN A 83 1.15 3.89 -5.02
CA ASN A 83 2.49 4.16 -5.54
C ASN A 83 3.36 2.89 -5.72
N ILE A 84 2.77 1.68 -5.58
CA ILE A 84 3.48 0.43 -5.88
C ILE A 84 2.82 -0.26 -7.07
N HIS A 85 3.60 -0.43 -8.13
CA HIS A 85 3.20 -1.16 -9.32
C HIS A 85 3.74 -2.58 -9.27
N VAL A 86 2.82 -3.56 -9.22
CA VAL A 86 3.17 -5.00 -9.22
C VAL A 86 2.73 -5.62 -10.53
N ILE A 87 3.69 -6.19 -11.25
CA ILE A 87 3.46 -6.86 -12.54
C ILE A 87 4.15 -8.21 -12.48
N GLY A 88 3.40 -9.23 -12.05
CA GLY A 88 3.99 -10.54 -11.74
C GLY A 88 5.00 -10.45 -10.60
N GLY A 89 6.25 -10.85 -10.85
CA GLY A 89 7.32 -10.72 -9.87
C GLY A 89 8.04 -9.36 -9.87
N LEU A 90 7.75 -8.48 -10.84
CA LEU A 90 8.31 -7.12 -10.90
C LEU A 90 7.51 -6.19 -9.99
N GLU A 91 8.17 -5.57 -9.02
CA GLU A 91 7.60 -4.57 -8.11
C GLU A 91 8.37 -3.25 -8.24
N ILE A 92 7.65 -2.15 -8.40
CA ILE A 92 8.22 -0.80 -8.51
C ILE A 92 7.54 0.07 -7.46
N ASN A 93 8.32 0.60 -6.52
CA ASN A 93 7.85 1.51 -5.48
C ASN A 93 8.25 2.95 -5.84
N GLU A 94 7.26 3.81 -6.10
CA GLU A 94 7.52 5.21 -6.45
C GLU A 94 7.98 6.05 -5.27
N ASP A 95 7.54 5.73 -4.06
CA ASP A 95 7.86 6.52 -2.85
C ASP A 95 9.32 6.33 -2.45
N THR A 96 9.86 5.12 -2.60
CA THR A 96 11.24 4.79 -2.25
C THR A 96 12.17 4.78 -3.47
N VAL A 97 11.62 4.87 -4.70
CA VAL A 97 12.35 4.76 -5.97
C VAL A 97 13.09 3.41 -6.09
N GLU A 98 12.51 2.38 -5.50
CA GLU A 98 13.05 1.02 -5.49
C GLU A 98 12.36 0.13 -6.50
N VAL A 99 13.13 -0.81 -7.05
CA VAL A 99 12.64 -1.84 -7.97
C VAL A 99 13.13 -3.19 -7.47
N SER A 100 12.25 -4.18 -7.46
CA SER A 100 12.62 -5.58 -7.19
C SER A 100 12.00 -6.52 -8.20
N VAL A 101 12.62 -7.67 -8.38
CA VAL A 101 12.12 -8.78 -9.20
C VAL A 101 12.15 -10.05 -8.36
N ASP A 102 10.99 -10.67 -8.17
CA ASP A 102 10.81 -11.85 -7.32
C ASP A 102 11.37 -11.66 -5.89
N GLY A 103 11.27 -10.40 -5.36
CA GLY A 103 11.76 -10.00 -4.05
C GLY A 103 13.24 -9.56 -4.01
N GLU A 104 14.00 -9.78 -5.07
CA GLU A 104 15.41 -9.36 -5.15
C GLU A 104 15.53 -7.92 -5.66
N PRO A 105 16.28 -7.03 -4.96
CA PRO A 105 16.40 -5.63 -5.34
C PRO A 105 17.22 -5.47 -6.63
N VAL A 106 16.72 -4.61 -7.53
CA VAL A 106 17.35 -4.29 -8.81
C VAL A 106 17.80 -2.83 -8.85
N ARG A 107 19.06 -2.58 -9.18
CA ARG A 107 19.60 -1.22 -9.30
C ARG A 107 19.47 -0.70 -10.72
N LEU A 108 18.62 0.29 -10.91
CA LEU A 108 18.45 1.02 -12.17
C LEU A 108 19.10 2.41 -12.08
N THR A 109 19.56 2.92 -13.21
CA THR A 109 19.91 4.34 -13.34
C THR A 109 18.62 5.18 -13.31
N PRO A 110 18.70 6.50 -12.99
CA PRO A 110 17.51 7.36 -12.95
C PRO A 110 16.70 7.37 -14.25
N ILE A 111 17.35 7.26 -15.39
CA ILE A 111 16.68 7.22 -16.70
C ILE A 111 16.02 5.86 -16.93
N GLU A 112 16.69 4.77 -16.63
CA GLU A 112 16.13 3.41 -16.72
C GLU A 112 14.90 3.27 -15.82
N TYR A 113 14.98 3.79 -14.60
CA TYR A 113 13.85 3.82 -13.67
C TYR A 113 12.65 4.59 -14.24
N LYS A 114 12.87 5.81 -14.76
CA LYS A 114 11.79 6.61 -15.36
C LYS A 114 11.14 5.94 -16.57
N ILE A 115 11.94 5.29 -17.43
CA ILE A 115 11.42 4.53 -18.58
C ILE A 115 10.57 3.35 -18.08
N LEU A 116 11.10 2.56 -17.15
CA LEU A 116 10.40 1.40 -16.60
C LEU A 116 9.10 1.80 -15.92
N LEU A 117 9.12 2.84 -15.09
CA LEU A 117 7.95 3.38 -14.39
C LEU A 117 6.89 3.89 -15.37
N LEU A 118 7.28 4.62 -16.41
CA LEU A 118 6.35 5.11 -17.45
C LEU A 118 5.57 3.95 -18.09
N LEU A 119 6.25 2.86 -18.42
CA LEU A 119 5.66 1.68 -19.04
C LEU A 119 4.82 0.88 -18.03
N ALA A 120 5.29 0.76 -16.78
CA ALA A 120 4.61 0.03 -15.72
C ALA A 120 3.31 0.69 -15.25
N LYS A 121 3.23 2.03 -15.30
CA LYS A 121 1.99 2.78 -15.05
C LYS A 121 0.91 2.54 -16.10
N ASN A 122 1.30 2.03 -17.27
CA ASN A 122 0.39 1.85 -18.42
C ASN A 122 0.54 0.44 -19.00
N PRO A 123 0.29 -0.63 -18.24
CA PRO A 123 0.52 -2.00 -18.70
C PRO A 123 -0.37 -2.32 -19.91
N GLY A 124 0.24 -2.94 -20.92
CA GLY A 124 -0.40 -3.27 -22.20
C GLY A 124 -0.36 -2.14 -23.24
N ARG A 125 -0.14 -0.89 -22.84
CA ARG A 125 0.01 0.24 -23.78
C ARG A 125 1.38 0.21 -24.45
N VAL A 126 1.40 0.40 -25.76
CA VAL A 126 2.63 0.56 -26.54
C VAL A 126 3.02 2.04 -26.60
N PHE A 127 4.28 2.33 -26.30
CA PHE A 127 4.88 3.66 -26.42
C PHE A 127 5.94 3.64 -27.51
N SER A 128 5.91 4.61 -28.42
CA SER A 128 7.00 4.77 -29.39
C SER A 128 8.28 5.26 -28.72
N SER A 129 9.41 5.12 -29.39
CA SER A 129 10.69 5.64 -28.87
C SER A 129 10.64 7.15 -28.67
N GLU A 130 9.98 7.88 -29.57
CA GLU A 130 9.77 9.32 -29.50
C GLU A 130 8.92 9.67 -28.25
N GLU A 131 7.80 8.98 -28.07
CA GLU A 131 6.90 9.22 -26.93
C GLU A 131 7.61 8.95 -25.59
N ILE A 132 8.41 7.88 -25.51
CA ILE A 132 9.21 7.58 -24.31
C ILE A 132 10.22 8.71 -24.07
N TYR A 133 10.94 9.13 -25.10
CA TYR A 133 11.92 10.19 -24.98
C TYR A 133 11.29 11.49 -24.46
N GLU A 134 10.23 11.97 -25.12
CA GLU A 134 9.56 13.23 -24.76
C GLU A 134 9.00 13.21 -23.33
N ARG A 135 8.45 12.08 -22.88
CA ARG A 135 7.90 11.97 -21.53
C ARG A 135 8.95 11.85 -20.43
N VAL A 136 10.08 11.20 -20.71
CA VAL A 136 11.14 10.96 -19.72
C VAL A 136 12.10 12.15 -19.60
N TRP A 137 12.49 12.76 -20.74
CA TRP A 137 13.38 13.93 -20.73
C TRP A 137 12.64 15.27 -20.70
N GLN A 138 11.32 15.27 -20.97
CA GLN A 138 10.48 16.48 -21.05
C GLN A 138 10.95 17.47 -22.15
N GLU A 139 11.57 16.95 -23.20
CA GLU A 139 12.10 17.68 -24.35
C GLU A 139 11.67 16.98 -25.63
N LYS A 140 11.68 17.70 -26.76
CA LYS A 140 11.43 17.10 -28.08
C LYS A 140 12.45 16.02 -28.39
N ALA A 141 12.00 14.93 -28.98
CA ALA A 141 12.84 13.81 -29.35
C ALA A 141 13.90 14.25 -30.41
N ILE A 142 15.17 14.20 -30.03
CA ILE A 142 16.28 14.52 -30.91
C ILE A 142 16.99 13.24 -31.36
N ASN A 143 17.19 12.31 -30.44
CA ASN A 143 17.85 11.04 -30.71
C ASN A 143 17.14 9.91 -29.97
N THR A 144 16.33 9.15 -30.68
CA THR A 144 15.52 8.06 -30.15
C THR A 144 16.29 6.74 -30.04
N ASP A 145 17.48 6.62 -30.64
CA ASP A 145 18.29 5.40 -30.57
C ASP A 145 18.75 5.10 -29.15
N THR A 146 18.87 6.13 -28.31
CA THR A 146 19.20 5.98 -26.89
C THR A 146 18.17 5.14 -26.13
N ILE A 147 16.90 5.16 -26.55
CA ILE A 147 15.83 4.37 -25.92
C ILE A 147 16.10 2.88 -26.06
N MET A 148 16.56 2.43 -27.23
CA MET A 148 16.89 1.02 -27.47
C MET A 148 18.01 0.56 -26.53
N VAL A 149 19.02 1.40 -26.29
CA VAL A 149 20.12 1.08 -25.37
C VAL A 149 19.61 0.96 -23.93
N HIS A 150 18.79 1.92 -23.48
CA HIS A 150 18.21 1.88 -22.13
C HIS A 150 17.27 0.67 -21.94
N VAL A 151 16.44 0.36 -22.93
CA VAL A 151 15.56 -0.82 -22.90
C VAL A 151 16.38 -2.11 -22.79
N ARG A 152 17.47 -2.22 -23.53
CA ARG A 152 18.39 -3.35 -23.41
C ARG A 152 18.97 -3.47 -22.00
N ASN A 153 19.50 -2.38 -21.46
CA ASN A 153 20.07 -2.34 -20.11
C ASN A 153 19.04 -2.68 -19.03
N ILE A 154 17.80 -2.18 -19.18
CA ILE A 154 16.70 -2.52 -18.26
C ILE A 154 16.45 -4.02 -18.31
N ARG A 155 16.32 -4.62 -19.52
CA ARG A 155 16.10 -6.06 -19.67
C ARG A 155 17.21 -6.90 -19.04
N GLU A 156 18.45 -6.52 -19.22
CA GLU A 156 19.62 -7.20 -18.62
C GLU A 156 19.53 -7.23 -17.08
N LYS A 157 18.75 -6.32 -16.48
CA LYS A 157 18.62 -6.20 -15.02
C LYS A 157 17.33 -6.83 -14.46
N ILE A 158 16.23 -6.79 -15.22
CA ILE A 158 14.92 -7.24 -14.72
C ILE A 158 14.44 -8.58 -15.30
N GLU A 159 15.01 -9.01 -16.43
CA GLU A 159 14.58 -10.23 -17.10
C GLU A 159 15.54 -11.38 -16.81
N LEU A 160 14.99 -12.57 -16.59
CA LEU A 160 15.79 -13.78 -16.47
C LEU A 160 16.52 -14.11 -17.79
N ASP A 161 15.82 -13.91 -18.92
CA ASP A 161 16.36 -14.01 -20.27
C ASP A 161 16.06 -12.74 -21.05
N PRO A 162 17.03 -11.83 -21.22
CA PRO A 162 16.83 -10.58 -21.96
C PRO A 162 16.42 -10.75 -23.43
N LYS A 163 16.70 -11.92 -24.02
CA LYS A 163 16.32 -12.24 -25.41
C LYS A 163 14.85 -12.67 -25.51
N ASN A 164 14.33 -13.30 -24.45
CA ASN A 164 12.93 -13.71 -24.32
C ASN A 164 12.27 -13.00 -23.12
N PRO A 165 12.10 -11.67 -23.16
CA PRO A 165 11.69 -10.89 -22.03
C PRO A 165 10.28 -11.24 -21.56
N LYS A 166 10.09 -11.36 -20.23
CA LYS A 166 8.80 -11.62 -19.59
C LYS A 166 8.00 -10.32 -19.44
N TYR A 167 8.65 -9.25 -18.99
CA TYR A 167 8.02 -8.00 -18.62
C TYR A 167 8.05 -6.96 -19.74
N LEU A 168 9.22 -6.58 -20.23
CA LEU A 168 9.40 -5.48 -21.17
C LEU A 168 9.47 -6.02 -22.61
N LYS A 169 8.37 -5.89 -23.35
CA LYS A 169 8.20 -6.38 -24.72
C LYS A 169 8.49 -5.32 -25.77
N VAL A 170 9.01 -5.75 -26.91
CA VAL A 170 9.08 -4.97 -28.16
C VAL A 170 7.83 -5.23 -28.98
N VAL A 171 7.25 -4.20 -29.51
CA VAL A 171 6.25 -4.27 -30.61
C VAL A 171 6.94 -3.76 -31.86
N TRP A 172 7.33 -4.70 -32.74
CA TRP A 172 8.13 -4.41 -33.93
C TRP A 172 7.52 -3.31 -34.79
N GLY A 173 8.32 -2.34 -35.15
CA GLY A 173 7.90 -1.19 -35.96
C GLY A 173 7.05 -0.15 -35.22
N VAL A 174 6.73 -0.37 -33.92
CA VAL A 174 5.86 0.53 -33.15
C VAL A 174 6.56 1.07 -31.89
N GLY A 175 7.15 0.18 -31.03
CA GLY A 175 7.77 0.65 -29.79
C GLY A 175 7.85 -0.43 -28.72
N TYR A 176 7.63 -0.03 -27.47
CA TYR A 176 7.82 -0.85 -26.28
C TYR A 176 6.60 -0.82 -25.38
N LYS A 177 6.36 -1.90 -24.67
CA LYS A 177 5.31 -2.01 -23.65
C LYS A 177 5.74 -2.90 -22.49
N ILE A 178 5.10 -2.75 -21.35
CA ILE A 178 5.05 -3.80 -20.32
C ILE A 178 3.80 -4.64 -20.55
N GLU A 179 3.94 -5.96 -20.50
CA GLU A 179 2.82 -6.88 -20.70
C GLU A 179 1.84 -6.77 -19.53
N LYS A 180 0.54 -6.69 -19.84
CA LYS A 180 -0.50 -6.77 -18.82
C LYS A 180 -0.60 -8.24 -18.40
N GLN A 181 -0.24 -8.54 -17.17
CA GLN A 181 -0.49 -9.87 -16.62
C GLN A 181 -1.96 -9.95 -16.20
N GLY A 182 -2.68 -10.93 -16.75
CA GLY A 182 -4.08 -11.22 -16.43
C GLY A 182 -4.22 -11.86 -15.07
#